data_728ed22a1fce54e6f09debe09a3ecb6e
#
_entry.id   728ed22a1fce54e6f09debe09a3ecb6e
#
_cell.length_a   1.000
_cell.length_b   1.000
_cell.length_c   1.000
_cell.angle_alpha   90.00
_cell.angle_beta   90.00
_cell.angle_gamma   90.00
#
_symmetry.space_group_name_H-M   'P 1'
#
loop_
_entity.id
_entity.type
_entity.pdbx_description
1 polymer ?
#
loop_
_entity_poly.entity_id
_entity_poly.type
_entity_poly.pdbx_seq_one_letter_code
_entity_poly.pdbx_strand_id
1 'polypeptide(L)'
;MKQKVFNVLISLVVGVLGAIQVHSCSKGDKPPEIKVVLHIDNKDIQPDFFNKLPQEGLMEALEYYEVKHPQIVYAQAILETGHFKSNVCLNYNNLFGLYDSKNKDYYKFNHWAESIVAYKEWIQKKYQPPNNYYAFLEEINYANDKDYISTLKSIVNNKNDKRRDT
;
A
#
# COMPACT_ATOMS: atom_id res chain seq x y z
N MET A 1 -27.87 19.44 -9.43
CA MET A 1 -27.34 18.85 -8.20
C MET A 1 -25.85 19.15 -8.10
N LYS A 2 -25.46 19.95 -7.12
CA LYS A 2 -24.05 20.38 -6.92
C LYS A 2 -23.28 19.26 -6.26
N GLN A 3 -22.32 18.68 -6.96
CA GLN A 3 -21.41 17.68 -6.45
C GLN A 3 -20.36 18.37 -5.60
N LYS A 4 -20.34 18.05 -4.30
CA LYS A 4 -19.36 18.59 -3.35
C LYS A 4 -17.96 18.09 -3.71
N VAL A 5 -17.08 19.02 -3.97
CA VAL A 5 -15.64 18.76 -4.10
C VAL A 5 -15.10 18.47 -2.69
N PHE A 6 -14.63 17.25 -2.47
CA PHE A 6 -13.94 16.87 -1.23
C PHE A 6 -12.44 17.12 -1.44
N ASN A 7 -11.96 18.23 -0.92
CA ASN A 7 -10.54 18.46 -0.74
C ASN A 7 -10.13 17.79 0.58
N VAL A 8 -9.40 16.71 0.51
CA VAL A 8 -8.81 16.08 1.69
C VAL A 8 -7.35 16.50 1.75
N LEU A 9 -7.08 17.45 2.62
CA LEU A 9 -5.72 17.78 3.05
C LEU A 9 -5.37 16.82 4.19
N ILE A 10 -4.50 15.86 3.94
CA ILE A 10 -4.02 14.97 5.00
C ILE A 10 -2.66 15.49 5.42
N SER A 11 -2.65 16.12 6.60
CA SER A 11 -1.42 16.47 7.30
C SER A 11 -1.02 15.29 8.20
N LEU A 12 0.01 14.56 7.82
CA LEU A 12 0.64 13.56 8.68
C LEU A 12 1.69 14.28 9.52
N VAL A 13 1.37 14.50 10.79
CA VAL A 13 2.32 15.03 11.78
C VAL A 13 3.02 13.85 12.44
N VAL A 14 4.10 13.39 11.86
CA VAL A 14 5.09 12.56 12.55
C VAL A 14 6.45 13.12 12.14
N GLY A 15 6.97 14.10 12.89
CA GLY A 15 8.35 14.59 12.80
C GLY A 15 8.90 14.97 11.41
N VAL A 16 8.15 14.71 10.35
CA VAL A 16 8.41 15.04 8.95
C VAL A 16 7.10 15.49 8.34
N LEU A 17 6.93 16.77 8.09
CA LEU A 17 5.76 17.35 7.42
C LEU A 17 5.81 16.97 5.93
N GLY A 18 5.17 15.86 5.59
CA GLY A 18 4.88 15.52 4.20
C GLY A 18 3.42 15.86 3.88
N ALA A 19 3.16 16.72 2.94
CA ALA A 19 1.82 16.99 2.45
C ALA A 19 1.55 16.15 1.19
N ILE A 20 0.60 15.22 1.27
CA ILE A 20 0.08 14.51 0.11
C ILE A 20 -1.08 15.35 -0.45
N GLN A 21 -0.87 15.98 -1.59
CA GLN A 21 -1.92 16.75 -2.26
C GLN A 21 -2.61 15.88 -3.30
N VAL A 22 -3.81 15.43 -2.97
CA VAL A 22 -4.65 14.69 -3.91
C VAL A 22 -5.58 15.68 -4.61
N HIS A 23 -5.35 15.93 -5.90
CA HIS A 23 -6.26 16.73 -6.70
C HIS A 23 -7.42 15.89 -7.19
N SER A 24 -8.64 16.36 -6.92
CA SER A 24 -9.85 15.76 -7.45
C SER A 24 -9.99 16.07 -8.93
N CYS A 25 -10.08 15.04 -9.74
CA CYS A 25 -10.19 15.16 -11.19
C CYS A 25 -11.62 15.50 -11.62
N SER A 26 -11.77 16.55 -12.42
CA SER A 26 -12.98 16.82 -13.20
C SER A 26 -13.00 15.93 -14.46
N LYS A 27 -14.17 15.78 -15.07
CA LYS A 27 -14.37 14.88 -16.24
C LYS A 27 -13.37 15.22 -17.36
N GLY A 28 -12.41 14.33 -17.59
CA GLY A 28 -11.45 14.45 -18.69
C GLY A 28 -9.98 14.38 -18.30
N ASP A 29 -9.65 14.46 -17.01
CA ASP A 29 -8.26 14.50 -16.56
C ASP A 29 -7.68 13.10 -16.37
N LYS A 30 -6.36 12.97 -16.65
CA LYS A 30 -5.57 11.78 -16.34
C LYS A 30 -5.76 11.36 -14.88
N PRO A 31 -5.66 10.06 -14.54
CA PRO A 31 -5.63 9.64 -13.14
C PRO A 31 -4.61 10.49 -12.38
N PRO A 32 -4.91 10.88 -11.13
CA PRO A 32 -4.01 11.74 -10.37
C PRO A 32 -2.64 11.08 -10.33
N GLU A 33 -1.65 11.78 -10.89
CA GLU A 33 -0.27 11.45 -10.65
C GLU A 33 -0.04 11.70 -9.16
N ILE A 34 0.07 10.62 -8.37
CA ILE A 34 0.40 10.75 -6.97
C ILE A 34 1.86 11.16 -6.91
N LYS A 35 2.11 12.45 -6.99
CA LYS A 35 3.40 13.01 -6.59
C LYS A 35 3.43 12.95 -5.08
N VAL A 36 4.03 11.89 -4.53
CA VAL A 36 4.46 11.89 -3.14
C VAL A 36 5.59 12.91 -3.06
N VAL A 37 5.22 14.18 -2.90
CA VAL A 37 6.21 15.23 -2.61
C VAL A 37 6.57 15.07 -1.15
N LEU A 38 7.61 14.30 -0.89
CA LEU A 38 8.27 14.30 0.40
C LEU A 38 8.93 15.67 0.56
N HIS A 39 8.24 16.62 1.19
CA HIS A 39 8.90 17.84 1.70
C HIS A 39 9.68 17.41 2.94
N ILE A 40 10.93 17.06 2.72
CA ILE A 40 11.91 16.87 3.79
C ILE A 40 12.52 18.24 4.06
N ASP A 41 11.90 18.99 4.98
CA ASP A 41 12.60 20.09 5.66
C ASP A 41 13.49 19.44 6.73
N ASN A 42 14.62 19.03 6.34
CA ASN A 42 15.95 18.88 6.91
C ASN A 42 16.70 17.73 6.26
N LYS A 43 17.62 18.11 5.38
CA LYS A 43 18.83 17.40 4.99
C LYS A 43 18.78 15.86 5.04
N ASP A 44 18.28 15.27 3.94
CA ASP A 44 18.87 14.11 3.29
C ASP A 44 19.03 12.80 4.09
N ILE A 45 18.03 12.37 4.85
CA ILE A 45 18.02 10.97 5.26
C ILE A 45 16.77 10.32 4.67
N GLN A 46 16.86 9.97 3.39
CA GLN A 46 15.89 9.05 2.79
C GLN A 46 15.97 7.72 3.56
N PRO A 47 14.83 7.16 4.00
CA PRO A 47 14.85 5.87 4.71
C PRO A 47 15.55 4.79 3.90
N ASP A 48 16.32 3.94 4.58
CA ASP A 48 17.17 2.91 3.96
C ASP A 48 16.41 1.99 3.00
N PHE A 49 15.14 1.73 3.25
CA PHE A 49 14.34 0.86 2.39
C PHE A 49 14.15 1.40 0.96
N PHE A 50 14.32 2.70 0.71
CA PHE A 50 14.29 3.23 -0.65
C PHE A 50 15.45 2.71 -1.53
N ASN A 51 16.52 2.26 -0.91
CA ASN A 51 17.67 1.69 -1.62
C ASN A 51 17.64 0.15 -1.65
N LYS A 52 16.57 -0.45 -1.11
CA LYS A 52 16.39 -1.90 -1.02
C LYS A 52 15.36 -2.40 -2.04
N LEU A 53 15.50 -3.65 -2.44
CA LEU A 53 14.45 -4.34 -3.17
C LEU A 53 13.23 -4.58 -2.26
N PRO A 54 12.01 -4.72 -2.82
CA PRO A 54 10.80 -4.92 -2.01
C PRO A 54 10.92 -6.09 -1.01
N GLN A 55 11.51 -7.21 -1.40
CA GLN A 55 11.69 -8.39 -0.55
C GLN A 55 12.54 -8.11 0.70
N GLU A 56 13.42 -7.12 0.64
CA GLU A 56 14.35 -6.75 1.70
C GLU A 56 13.82 -5.61 2.56
N GLY A 57 13.20 -4.60 1.93
CA GLY A 57 12.79 -3.35 2.58
C GLY A 57 11.31 -3.28 2.96
N LEU A 58 10.45 -4.20 2.48
CA LEU A 58 9.00 -4.05 2.62
C LEU A 58 8.54 -3.97 4.08
N MET A 59 9.06 -4.81 4.97
CA MET A 59 8.61 -4.78 6.37
C MET A 59 8.97 -3.46 7.04
N GLU A 60 10.19 -2.96 6.83
CA GLU A 60 10.65 -1.66 7.31
C GLU A 60 9.77 -0.53 6.78
N ALA A 61 9.44 -0.56 5.50
CA ALA A 61 8.57 0.43 4.88
C ALA A 61 7.13 0.39 5.43
N LEU A 62 6.58 -0.80 5.67
CA LEU A 62 5.25 -0.96 6.27
C LEU A 62 5.20 -0.36 7.68
N GLU A 63 6.24 -0.57 8.48
CA GLU A 63 6.39 0.00 9.82
C GLU A 63 6.59 1.53 9.75
N TYR A 64 7.46 2.00 8.87
CA TYR A 64 7.71 3.44 8.66
C TYR A 64 6.44 4.20 8.28
N TYR A 65 5.62 3.64 7.38
CA TYR A 65 4.35 4.25 6.99
C TYR A 65 3.20 3.93 7.96
N GLU A 66 3.48 3.32 9.11
CA GLU A 66 2.48 2.98 10.15
C GLU A 66 1.30 2.19 9.59
N VAL A 67 1.59 1.23 8.73
CA VAL A 67 0.57 0.35 8.15
C VAL A 67 0.03 -0.57 9.25
N LYS A 68 -1.29 -0.62 9.41
CA LYS A 68 -1.94 -1.52 10.38
C LYS A 68 -1.79 -2.97 9.93
N HIS A 69 -1.53 -3.87 10.88
CA HIS A 69 -1.34 -5.29 10.62
C HIS A 69 -0.23 -5.58 9.58
N PRO A 70 0.99 -5.05 9.75
CA PRO A 70 2.04 -5.08 8.74
C PRO A 70 2.40 -6.51 8.31
N GLN A 71 2.29 -7.52 9.18
CA GLN A 71 2.54 -8.92 8.83
C GLN A 71 1.52 -9.46 7.82
N ILE A 72 0.23 -9.07 7.96
CA ILE A 72 -0.81 -9.47 7.03
C ILE A 72 -0.62 -8.76 5.69
N VAL A 73 -0.34 -7.45 5.72
CA VAL A 73 -0.10 -6.66 4.50
C VAL A 73 1.17 -7.12 3.77
N TYR A 74 2.20 -7.52 4.51
CA TYR A 74 3.38 -8.16 3.92
C TYR A 74 3.01 -9.48 3.21
N ALA A 75 2.17 -10.33 3.84
CA ALA A 75 1.71 -11.56 3.23
C ALA A 75 0.86 -11.30 1.98
N GLN A 76 0.04 -10.24 1.98
CA GLN A 76 -0.68 -9.79 0.78
C GLN A 76 0.28 -9.45 -0.36
N ALA A 77 1.31 -8.64 -0.10
CA ALA A 77 2.28 -8.28 -1.13
C ALA A 77 3.00 -9.54 -1.70
N ILE A 78 3.36 -10.51 -0.86
CA ILE A 78 3.93 -11.79 -1.34
C ILE A 78 2.95 -12.51 -2.29
N LEU A 79 1.69 -12.60 -1.88
CA LEU A 79 0.67 -13.34 -2.63
C LEU A 79 0.34 -12.64 -3.96
N GLU A 80 0.04 -11.34 -3.91
CA GLU A 80 -0.32 -10.53 -5.08
C GLU A 80 0.80 -10.46 -6.13
N THR A 81 2.04 -10.48 -5.68
CA THR A 81 3.20 -10.36 -6.57
C THR A 81 3.80 -11.71 -6.99
N GLY A 82 3.28 -12.82 -6.50
CA GLY A 82 3.92 -14.13 -6.69
C GLY A 82 5.38 -14.11 -6.19
N HIS A 83 5.59 -13.71 -4.95
CA HIS A 83 6.92 -13.55 -4.33
C HIS A 83 7.78 -12.50 -5.04
N PHE A 84 7.20 -11.33 -5.35
CA PHE A 84 7.84 -10.18 -6.01
C PHE A 84 8.31 -10.47 -7.45
N LYS A 85 7.68 -11.43 -8.14
CA LYS A 85 8.07 -11.86 -9.50
C LYS A 85 7.06 -11.47 -10.58
N SER A 86 5.87 -10.98 -10.21
CA SER A 86 4.85 -10.63 -11.20
C SER A 86 5.28 -9.44 -12.06
N ASN A 87 4.79 -9.40 -13.29
CA ASN A 87 5.05 -8.30 -14.22
C ASN A 87 4.59 -6.95 -13.66
N VAL A 88 3.47 -6.93 -12.95
CA VAL A 88 2.91 -5.72 -12.31
C VAL A 88 3.84 -5.22 -11.20
N CYS A 89 4.42 -6.13 -10.41
CA CYS A 89 5.41 -5.76 -9.41
C CYS A 89 6.68 -5.18 -10.05
N LEU A 90 7.24 -5.89 -11.04
CA LEU A 90 8.55 -5.56 -11.61
C LEU A 90 8.55 -4.31 -12.50
N ASN A 91 7.48 -4.11 -13.28
CA ASN A 91 7.42 -3.03 -14.26
C ASN A 91 6.59 -1.82 -13.80
N TYR A 92 5.70 -2.01 -12.81
CA TYR A 92 4.82 -0.95 -12.34
C TYR A 92 5.04 -0.60 -10.86
N ASN A 93 5.99 -1.27 -10.19
CA ASN A 93 6.26 -1.05 -8.76
C ASN A 93 4.99 -1.19 -7.87
N ASN A 94 4.05 -2.01 -8.29
CA ASN A 94 2.74 -2.17 -7.67
C ASN A 94 2.69 -3.50 -6.91
N LEU A 95 2.86 -3.43 -5.59
CA LEU A 95 2.96 -4.60 -4.72
C LEU A 95 1.61 -5.24 -4.37
N PHE A 96 0.51 -4.56 -4.62
CA PHE A 96 -0.82 -4.97 -4.16
C PHE A 96 -1.82 -5.17 -5.30
N GLY A 97 -1.36 -5.20 -6.55
CA GLY A 97 -2.24 -5.36 -7.70
C GLY A 97 -3.30 -4.25 -7.81
N LEU A 98 -2.99 -3.04 -7.35
CA LEU A 98 -3.92 -1.92 -7.37
C LEU A 98 -4.31 -1.60 -8.82
N TYR A 99 -5.62 -1.65 -9.09
CA TYR A 99 -6.17 -1.57 -10.43
C TYR A 99 -7.13 -0.39 -10.58
N ASP A 100 -6.96 0.36 -11.65
CA ASP A 100 -7.86 1.44 -12.04
C ASP A 100 -8.95 0.89 -12.98
N SER A 101 -10.12 0.61 -12.43
CA SER A 101 -11.24 0.08 -13.19
C SER A 101 -11.80 1.07 -14.24
N LYS A 102 -11.55 2.38 -14.06
CA LYS A 102 -11.97 3.41 -15.01
C LYS A 102 -11.12 3.39 -16.27
N ASN A 103 -9.81 3.30 -16.09
CA ASN A 103 -8.85 3.26 -17.20
C ASN A 103 -8.50 1.83 -17.65
N LYS A 104 -9.02 0.81 -16.95
CA LYS A 104 -8.80 -0.61 -17.22
C LYS A 104 -7.31 -0.98 -17.26
N ASP A 105 -6.50 -0.40 -16.36
CA ASP A 105 -5.06 -0.66 -16.25
C ASP A 105 -4.63 -0.70 -14.79
N TYR A 106 -3.47 -1.28 -14.52
CA TYR A 106 -2.86 -1.25 -13.19
C TYR A 106 -2.21 0.11 -12.93
N TYR A 107 -2.27 0.57 -11.67
CA TYR A 107 -1.53 1.75 -11.26
C TYR A 107 -0.02 1.50 -11.36
N LYS A 108 0.70 2.53 -11.83
CA LYS A 108 2.15 2.53 -12.02
C LYS A 108 2.76 3.53 -11.06
N PHE A 109 3.77 3.10 -10.33
CA PHE A 109 4.47 3.90 -9.34
C PHE A 109 5.92 4.10 -9.74
N ASN A 110 6.54 5.21 -9.33
CA ASN A 110 7.95 5.47 -9.57
C ASN A 110 8.84 4.59 -8.67
N HIS A 111 8.35 4.28 -7.47
CA HIS A 111 9.01 3.42 -6.52
C HIS A 111 7.99 2.49 -5.84
N TRP A 112 8.39 1.26 -5.51
CA TRP A 112 7.49 0.27 -4.91
C TRP A 112 6.87 0.72 -3.58
N ALA A 113 7.58 1.56 -2.80
CA ALA A 113 7.07 2.10 -1.54
C ALA A 113 5.86 3.02 -1.73
N GLU A 114 5.69 3.65 -2.89
CA GLU A 114 4.51 4.46 -3.20
C GLU A 114 3.24 3.61 -3.25
N SER A 115 3.35 2.35 -3.66
CA SER A 115 2.21 1.43 -3.64
C SER A 115 1.72 1.10 -2.23
N ILE A 116 2.61 1.18 -1.21
CA ILE A 116 2.23 1.04 0.20
C ILE A 116 1.36 2.22 0.64
N VAL A 117 1.77 3.43 0.28
CA VAL A 117 1.01 4.65 0.60
C VAL A 117 -0.37 4.58 -0.07
N ALA A 118 -0.42 4.19 -1.34
CA ALA A 118 -1.67 4.03 -2.07
C ALA A 118 -2.57 2.95 -1.43
N TYR A 119 -2.01 1.81 -1.04
CA TYR A 119 -2.73 0.76 -0.31
C TYR A 119 -3.32 1.28 1.00
N LYS A 120 -2.52 1.99 1.81
CA LYS A 120 -2.96 2.57 3.07
C LYS A 120 -4.15 3.52 2.86
N GLU A 121 -4.05 4.43 1.90
CA GLU A 121 -5.07 5.44 1.65
C GLU A 121 -6.33 4.90 0.98
N TRP A 122 -6.23 3.92 0.09
CA TRP A 122 -7.39 3.47 -0.70
C TRP A 122 -8.08 2.25 -0.09
N ILE A 123 -7.32 1.38 0.56
CA ILE A 123 -7.80 0.12 1.11
C ILE A 123 -7.91 0.22 2.64
N GLN A 124 -6.79 0.43 3.32
CA GLN A 124 -6.73 0.32 4.76
C GLN A 124 -7.46 1.44 5.50
N LYS A 125 -7.66 2.59 4.86
CA LYS A 125 -8.47 3.69 5.40
C LYS A 125 -9.92 3.27 5.73
N LYS A 126 -10.43 2.25 5.07
CA LYS A 126 -11.77 1.70 5.32
C LYS A 126 -11.81 0.79 6.56
N TYR A 127 -10.67 0.35 7.04
CA TYR A 127 -10.58 -0.55 8.19
C TYR A 127 -10.89 0.16 9.49
N GLN A 128 -11.78 -0.43 10.30
CA GLN A 128 -12.21 0.07 11.60
C GLN A 128 -11.71 -0.85 12.73
N PRO A 129 -10.67 -0.45 13.51
CA PRO A 129 -10.27 -1.19 14.69
C PRO A 129 -11.39 -1.17 15.76
N PRO A 130 -11.53 -2.21 16.60
CA PRO A 130 -10.65 -3.38 16.74
C PRO A 130 -11.04 -4.59 15.88
N ASN A 131 -11.75 -4.40 14.79
CA ASN A 131 -12.21 -5.49 13.92
C ASN A 131 -11.08 -6.41 13.47
N ASN A 132 -11.42 -7.67 13.18
CA ASN A 132 -10.45 -8.61 12.62
C ASN A 132 -10.07 -8.20 11.20
N TYR A 133 -8.78 -8.03 10.93
CA TYR A 133 -8.30 -7.54 9.63
C TYR A 133 -8.57 -8.53 8.49
N TYR A 134 -8.55 -9.84 8.76
CA TYR A 134 -8.93 -10.84 7.75
C TYR A 134 -10.42 -10.73 7.40
N ALA A 135 -11.28 -10.56 8.41
CA ALA A 135 -12.72 -10.32 8.18
C ALA A 135 -12.96 -9.04 7.39
N PHE A 136 -12.21 -7.98 7.66
CA PHE A 136 -12.25 -6.76 6.87
C PHE A 136 -11.90 -7.00 5.39
N LEU A 137 -10.86 -7.79 5.10
CA LEU A 137 -10.47 -8.11 3.72
C LEU A 137 -11.56 -8.92 2.99
N GLU A 138 -12.25 -9.81 3.70
CA GLU A 138 -13.42 -10.53 3.18
C GLU A 138 -14.60 -9.59 2.92
N GLU A 139 -14.92 -8.71 3.87
CA GLU A 139 -16.02 -7.74 3.78
C GLU A 139 -15.88 -6.82 2.56
N ILE A 140 -14.68 -6.31 2.30
CA ILE A 140 -14.42 -5.45 1.13
C ILE A 140 -14.24 -6.23 -0.17
N ASN A 141 -14.35 -7.56 -0.11
CA ASN A 141 -14.09 -8.47 -1.24
C ASN A 141 -12.77 -8.16 -1.94
N TYR A 142 -11.67 -8.10 -1.13
CA TYR A 142 -10.34 -7.72 -1.62
C TYR A 142 -9.85 -8.62 -2.74
N ALA A 143 -10.13 -9.93 -2.64
CA ALA A 143 -9.86 -10.93 -3.66
C ALA A 143 -11.06 -11.85 -3.86
N ASN A 144 -11.28 -12.30 -5.11
CA ASN A 144 -12.37 -13.22 -5.44
C ASN A 144 -12.04 -14.70 -5.11
N ASP A 145 -10.80 -14.99 -4.75
CA ASP A 145 -10.37 -16.33 -4.39
C ASP A 145 -10.84 -16.70 -2.98
N LYS A 146 -11.64 -17.78 -2.87
CA LYS A 146 -12.16 -18.28 -1.59
C LYS A 146 -11.07 -18.76 -0.63
N ASP A 147 -9.90 -19.12 -1.15
CA ASP A 147 -8.78 -19.62 -0.35
C ASP A 147 -7.80 -18.48 0.01
N TYR A 148 -8.09 -17.25 -0.38
CA TYR A 148 -7.23 -16.10 -0.15
C TYR A 148 -6.83 -15.92 1.31
N ILE A 149 -7.79 -15.89 2.21
CA ILE A 149 -7.55 -15.70 3.65
C ILE A 149 -6.77 -16.87 4.28
N SER A 150 -7.08 -18.10 3.88
CA SER A 150 -6.35 -19.27 4.37
C SER A 150 -4.88 -19.24 3.93
N THR A 151 -4.63 -18.82 2.70
CA THR A 151 -3.28 -18.64 2.14
C THR A 151 -2.52 -17.54 2.86
N LEU A 152 -3.14 -16.39 3.13
CA LEU A 152 -2.52 -15.31 3.90
C LEU A 152 -2.11 -15.77 5.30
N LYS A 153 -3.01 -16.48 6.01
CA LYS A 153 -2.71 -17.04 7.35
C LYS A 153 -1.52 -17.99 7.30
N SER A 154 -1.45 -18.85 6.29
CA SER A 154 -0.31 -19.74 6.09
C SER A 154 1.01 -19.01 5.92
N ILE A 155 1.03 -17.96 5.09
CA ILE A 155 2.24 -17.15 4.86
C ILE A 155 2.68 -16.46 6.16
N VAL A 156 1.74 -15.87 6.91
CA VAL A 156 2.04 -15.20 8.18
C VAL A 156 2.61 -16.17 9.20
N ASN A 157 2.03 -17.38 9.34
CA ASN A 157 2.49 -18.38 10.30
C ASN A 157 3.90 -18.89 9.95
N ASN A 158 4.14 -19.22 8.69
CA ASN A 158 5.46 -19.69 8.22
C ASN A 158 6.57 -18.64 8.47
N LYS A 159 6.26 -17.35 8.38
CA LYS A 159 7.21 -16.28 8.67
C LYS A 159 7.49 -16.17 10.17
N ASN A 160 6.48 -16.38 11.02
CA ASN A 160 6.63 -16.32 12.46
C ASN A 160 7.49 -17.48 12.99
N ASP A 161 7.33 -18.68 12.43
CA ASP A 161 8.13 -19.85 12.81
C ASP A 161 9.61 -19.62 12.48
N LYS A 162 9.94 -19.14 11.30
CA LYS A 162 11.33 -18.82 10.92
C LYS A 162 12.02 -17.78 11.80
N ARG A 163 11.25 -16.89 12.47
CA ARG A 163 11.81 -15.90 13.41
C ARG A 163 12.07 -16.46 14.80
N ARG A 164 11.47 -17.61 15.17
CA ARG A 164 11.69 -18.26 16.46
C ARG A 164 12.95 -19.12 16.48
N ASP A 165 13.40 -19.50 15.29
CA ASP A 165 14.56 -20.41 15.11
C ASP A 165 15.88 -19.64 14.87
N THR A 166 15.83 -18.28 14.91
CA THR A 166 17.00 -17.38 14.78
C THR A 166 17.26 -16.62 16.08
#